data_80a919aaca1e4ea5099945686e778322
#
_entry.id   80a919aaca1e4ea5099945686e778322
#
_cell.length_a   1.000
_cell.length_b   1.000
_cell.length_c   1.000
_cell.angle_alpha   90.00
_cell.angle_beta   90.00
_cell.angle_gamma   90.00
#
_symmetry.space_group_name_H-M   'P 1'
#
loop_
_entity.id
_entity.type
_entity.pdbx_description
1 polymer ?
#
loop_
_entity_poly.entity_id
_entity_poly.type
_entity_poly.pdbx_seq_one_letter_code
_entity_poly.pdbx_strand_id
1 'polypeptide(L)'
;MKVPDAVAGDLSRPVVGRAAAYLDYDGDGDLDVIITQVARPPLLLRNEQALNHHWLRLRLYGRPPNTMALGARVELVAGGLRQLQIVNPTRSYLSQVELPVTFGLGDVQRVDYVKVTWPDGKSQTIEIPGSDRLVEVHQP
;
A
#
# COMPACT_ATOMS: atom_id res chain seq x y z
N MET A 1 -14.13 -18.80 -2.54
CA MET A 1 -15.16 -18.64 -1.50
C MET A 1 -15.80 -17.27 -1.71
N LYS A 2 -17.14 -17.14 -1.76
CA LYS A 2 -17.81 -15.84 -1.88
C LYS A 2 -17.92 -15.23 -0.49
N VAL A 3 -17.55 -13.94 -0.34
CA VAL A 3 -17.75 -13.20 0.92
C VAL A 3 -19.26 -13.03 1.13
N PRO A 4 -19.81 -13.33 2.33
CA PRO A 4 -21.23 -13.12 2.61
C PRO A 4 -21.62 -11.65 2.47
N ASP A 5 -22.77 -11.36 1.89
CA ASP A 5 -23.24 -9.98 1.64
C ASP A 5 -23.35 -9.15 2.92
N ALA A 6 -23.63 -9.78 4.06
CA ALA A 6 -23.67 -9.12 5.37
C ALA A 6 -22.30 -8.60 5.83
N VAL A 7 -21.20 -9.18 5.32
CA VAL A 7 -19.81 -8.77 5.64
C VAL A 7 -19.26 -7.86 4.56
N ALA A 8 -19.73 -8.06 3.31
CA ALA A 8 -19.24 -7.31 2.15
C ALA A 8 -19.76 -5.86 2.11
N GLY A 9 -20.84 -5.54 2.83
CA GLY A 9 -21.40 -4.18 2.84
C GLY A 9 -21.68 -3.67 1.42
N ASP A 10 -21.23 -2.46 1.14
CA ASP A 10 -21.40 -1.81 -0.17
C ASP A 10 -20.65 -2.49 -1.33
N LEU A 11 -19.67 -3.35 -1.03
CA LEU A 11 -18.97 -4.15 -2.04
C LEU A 11 -19.92 -5.18 -2.73
N SER A 12 -21.03 -5.55 -2.08
CA SER A 12 -22.04 -6.45 -2.64
C SER A 12 -22.94 -5.79 -3.70
N ARG A 13 -22.93 -4.46 -3.80
CA ARG A 13 -23.79 -3.72 -4.74
C ARG A 13 -23.34 -3.97 -6.18
N PRO A 14 -24.26 -4.28 -7.10
CA PRO A 14 -23.95 -4.37 -8.52
C PRO A 14 -23.51 -3.00 -9.07
N VAL A 15 -22.34 -2.94 -9.67
CA VAL A 15 -21.78 -1.74 -10.26
C VAL A 15 -21.34 -1.97 -11.70
N VAL A 16 -21.48 -0.95 -12.56
CA VAL A 16 -20.84 -0.93 -13.87
C VAL A 16 -19.49 -0.23 -13.71
N GLY A 17 -18.55 -0.95 -13.08
CA GLY A 17 -17.23 -0.45 -12.79
C GLY A 17 -16.38 -0.26 -14.04
N ARG A 18 -15.48 0.74 -14.00
CA ARG A 18 -14.48 1.00 -15.06
C ARG A 18 -13.08 0.82 -14.55
N ALA A 19 -12.77 1.41 -13.42
CA ALA A 19 -11.47 1.37 -12.80
C ALA A 19 -11.60 1.18 -11.30
N ALA A 20 -10.60 0.56 -10.69
CA ALA A 20 -10.47 0.47 -9.25
C ALA A 20 -9.05 0.86 -8.86
N ALA A 21 -8.93 1.61 -7.78
CA ALA A 21 -7.67 1.93 -7.15
C ALA A 21 -7.79 1.75 -5.65
N TYR A 22 -6.68 1.47 -5.00
CA TYR A 22 -6.62 1.42 -3.54
C TYR A 22 -5.73 2.55 -3.00
N LEU A 23 -6.07 3.01 -1.82
CA LEU A 23 -5.33 3.99 -1.05
C LEU A 23 -5.72 3.85 0.43
N ASP A 24 -4.90 4.35 1.30
CA ASP A 24 -5.25 4.53 2.71
C ASP A 24 -5.85 5.94 2.84
N TYR A 25 -7.19 6.01 2.82
CA TYR A 25 -7.95 7.27 2.74
C TYR A 25 -7.93 8.04 4.06
N ASP A 26 -8.02 7.35 5.18
CA ASP A 26 -8.14 7.95 6.52
C ASP A 26 -6.88 7.84 7.37
N GLY A 27 -5.83 7.18 6.86
CA GLY A 27 -4.52 7.12 7.51
C GLY A 27 -4.44 6.08 8.63
N ASP A 28 -5.35 5.10 8.63
CA ASP A 28 -5.38 4.04 9.65
C ASP A 28 -4.48 2.84 9.32
N GLY A 29 -3.92 2.80 8.10
CA GLY A 29 -3.02 1.75 7.62
C GLY A 29 -3.70 0.64 6.85
N ASP A 30 -5.00 0.56 6.88
CA ASP A 30 -5.79 -0.35 6.06
C ASP A 30 -5.98 0.25 4.66
N LEU A 31 -6.00 -0.60 3.63
CA LEU A 31 -6.19 -0.11 2.26
C LEU A 31 -7.68 -0.09 1.92
N ASP A 32 -8.15 1.09 1.56
CA ASP A 32 -9.50 1.33 1.04
C ASP A 32 -9.55 1.18 -0.47
N VAL A 33 -10.74 1.10 -1.04
CA VAL A 33 -10.92 0.93 -2.48
C VAL A 33 -11.85 2.00 -3.03
N ILE A 34 -11.42 2.68 -4.09
CA ILE A 34 -12.28 3.54 -4.90
C ILE A 34 -12.58 2.87 -6.24
N ILE A 35 -13.85 2.84 -6.63
CA ILE A 35 -14.32 2.26 -7.89
C ILE A 35 -15.04 3.35 -8.69
N THR A 36 -14.54 3.63 -9.90
CA THR A 36 -15.27 4.51 -10.81
C THR A 36 -16.35 3.74 -11.55
N GLN A 37 -17.47 4.40 -11.81
CA GLN A 37 -18.65 3.80 -12.43
C GLN A 37 -19.10 4.57 -13.67
N VAL A 38 -19.79 3.87 -14.57
CA VAL A 38 -20.42 4.53 -15.73
C VAL A 38 -21.68 5.25 -15.28
N ALA A 39 -21.76 6.55 -15.60
CA ALA A 39 -22.91 7.41 -15.34
C ALA A 39 -23.39 7.44 -13.87
N ARG A 40 -22.50 7.14 -12.93
CA ARG A 40 -22.76 7.22 -11.49
C ARG A 40 -21.53 7.81 -10.76
N PRO A 41 -21.70 8.39 -9.56
CA PRO A 41 -20.59 8.80 -8.72
C PRO A 41 -19.65 7.63 -8.42
N PRO A 42 -18.35 7.88 -8.20
CA PRO A 42 -17.45 6.84 -7.72
C PRO A 42 -17.92 6.26 -6.39
N LEU A 43 -17.64 4.97 -6.18
CA LEU A 43 -17.88 4.27 -4.92
C LEU A 43 -16.58 4.21 -4.14
N LEU A 44 -16.57 4.78 -2.94
CA LEU A 44 -15.50 4.64 -1.96
C LEU A 44 -15.89 3.56 -0.96
N LEU A 45 -15.10 2.51 -0.89
CA LEU A 45 -15.25 1.40 0.04
C LEU A 45 -14.19 1.52 1.10
N ARG A 46 -14.57 1.96 2.27
CA ARG A 46 -13.68 2.06 3.41
C ARG A 46 -13.51 0.68 4.05
N ASN A 47 -12.27 0.34 4.36
CA ASN A 47 -11.93 -0.87 5.09
C ASN A 47 -12.01 -0.59 6.59
N GLU A 48 -13.00 -1.16 7.24
CA GLU A 48 -13.25 -0.98 8.68
C GLU A 48 -12.82 -2.21 9.50
N GLN A 49 -11.88 -2.99 8.99
CA GLN A 49 -11.40 -4.20 9.69
C GLN A 49 -10.49 -3.82 10.85
N ALA A 50 -11.07 -3.58 12.01
CA ALA A 50 -10.35 -3.36 13.26
C ALA A 50 -9.74 -4.67 13.80
N LEU A 51 -8.76 -5.24 13.09
CA LEU A 51 -8.08 -6.47 13.48
C LEU A 51 -6.95 -6.24 14.49
N ASN A 52 -6.63 -4.99 14.81
CA ASN A 52 -5.49 -4.57 15.63
C ASN A 52 -4.15 -5.12 15.12
N HIS A 53 -4.05 -5.38 13.83
CA HIS A 53 -2.81 -5.77 13.20
C HIS A 53 -1.90 -4.55 12.99
N HIS A 54 -0.60 -4.78 13.10
CA HIS A 54 0.40 -3.76 12.85
C HIS A 54 0.69 -3.62 11.36
N TRP A 55 1.15 -2.44 10.97
CA TRP A 55 1.47 -2.11 9.59
C TRP A 55 2.67 -1.17 9.49
N LEU A 56 3.27 -1.09 8.31
CA LEU A 56 4.29 -0.10 7.98
C LEU A 56 4.08 0.37 6.54
N ARG A 57 4.11 1.67 6.33
CA ARG A 57 4.05 2.28 5.01
C ARG A 57 5.33 3.06 4.74
N LEU A 58 5.83 2.96 3.50
CA LEU A 58 7.02 3.67 3.07
C LEU A 58 6.72 4.52 1.84
N ARG A 59 6.97 5.81 1.93
CA ARG A 59 6.96 6.74 0.82
C ARG A 59 8.39 6.98 0.37
N LEU A 60 8.72 6.57 -0.86
CA LEU A 60 10.06 6.75 -1.41
C LEU A 60 10.13 7.99 -2.27
N TYR A 61 11.21 8.73 -2.12
CA TYR A 61 11.55 9.90 -2.92
C TYR A 61 12.86 9.62 -3.66
N GLY A 62 12.78 9.50 -4.99
CA GLY A 62 13.94 9.31 -5.85
C GLY A 62 14.57 10.63 -6.26
N ARG A 63 15.68 10.52 -6.97
CA ARG A 63 16.35 11.68 -7.60
C ARG A 63 15.81 11.92 -9.02
N PRO A 64 15.85 13.15 -9.52
CA PRO A 64 15.51 13.42 -10.91
C PRO A 64 16.28 12.53 -11.89
N PRO A 65 15.67 12.06 -12.97
CA PRO A 65 14.29 12.38 -13.41
C PRO A 65 13.19 11.54 -12.73
N ASN A 66 13.52 10.53 -11.93
CA ASN A 66 12.57 9.59 -11.32
C ASN A 66 12.28 9.95 -9.85
N THR A 67 11.70 11.12 -9.62
CA THR A 67 11.43 11.64 -8.26
C THR A 67 10.41 10.81 -7.47
N MET A 68 9.57 10.04 -8.16
CA MET A 68 8.60 9.13 -7.53
C MET A 68 9.19 7.76 -7.19
N ALA A 69 10.50 7.56 -7.41
CA ALA A 69 11.20 6.30 -7.19
C ALA A 69 10.53 5.08 -7.85
N LEU A 70 9.89 5.26 -9.01
CA LEU A 70 9.24 4.17 -9.74
C LEU A 70 10.22 3.05 -10.04
N GLY A 71 9.82 1.80 -9.76
CA GLY A 71 10.67 0.63 -9.91
C GLY A 71 11.60 0.33 -8.73
N ALA A 72 11.67 1.20 -7.72
CA ALA A 72 12.38 0.89 -6.48
C ALA A 72 11.77 -0.35 -5.82
N ARG A 73 12.62 -1.20 -5.26
CA ARG A 73 12.24 -2.45 -4.57
C ARG A 73 12.44 -2.26 -3.09
N VAL A 74 11.43 -2.58 -2.31
CA VAL A 74 11.46 -2.52 -0.85
C VAL A 74 11.32 -3.91 -0.30
N GLU A 75 12.33 -4.36 0.40
CA GLU A 75 12.32 -5.60 1.16
C GLU A 75 12.19 -5.26 2.64
N LEU A 76 11.23 -5.87 3.30
CA LEU A 76 11.00 -5.74 4.73
C LEU A 76 11.13 -7.11 5.38
N VAL A 77 11.81 -7.17 6.51
CA VAL A 77 11.85 -8.36 7.36
C VAL A 77 11.31 -7.99 8.75
N ALA A 78 10.35 -8.78 9.20
CA ALA A 78 9.73 -8.63 10.52
C ALA A 78 9.24 -9.99 11.01
N GLY A 79 9.55 -10.35 12.26
CA GLY A 79 9.11 -11.60 12.88
C GLY A 79 9.48 -12.87 12.09
N GLY A 80 10.62 -12.85 11.40
CA GLY A 80 11.09 -13.96 10.56
C GLY A 80 10.42 -14.06 9.18
N LEU A 81 9.46 -13.19 8.87
CA LEU A 81 8.83 -13.11 7.56
C LEU A 81 9.51 -12.06 6.69
N ARG A 82 9.71 -12.38 5.43
CA ARG A 82 10.25 -11.50 4.41
C ARG A 82 9.17 -11.12 3.42
N GLN A 83 8.96 -9.84 3.24
CA GLN A 83 8.03 -9.27 2.27
C GLN A 83 8.78 -8.41 1.26
N LEU A 84 8.30 -8.40 0.02
CA LEU A 84 8.86 -7.61 -1.07
C LEU A 84 7.76 -6.80 -1.75
N GLN A 85 7.96 -5.50 -1.88
CA GLN A 85 7.10 -4.59 -2.64
C GLN A 85 7.92 -3.82 -3.68
N ILE A 86 7.26 -3.38 -4.74
CA ILE A 86 7.86 -2.54 -5.78
C ILE A 86 7.02 -1.27 -5.90
N VAL A 87 7.68 -0.13 -5.95
CA VAL A 87 7.00 1.14 -6.23
C VAL A 87 6.50 1.14 -7.66
N ASN A 88 5.26 0.75 -7.82
CA ASN A 88 4.57 0.68 -9.10
C ASN A 88 3.10 1.09 -8.90
N PRO A 89 2.71 2.34 -9.16
CA PRO A 89 1.35 2.80 -9.01
C PRO A 89 0.41 2.29 -10.10
N THR A 90 0.93 1.85 -11.25
CA THR A 90 0.11 1.39 -12.36
C THR A 90 -0.56 0.06 -11.99
N ARG A 91 -1.88 0.04 -11.94
CA ARG A 91 -2.68 -1.13 -11.59
C ARG A 91 -3.84 -1.25 -12.58
N SER A 92 -5.05 -1.11 -12.22
CA SER A 92 -6.25 -1.30 -13.00
C SER A 92 -6.30 -0.45 -14.29
N TYR A 93 -7.38 -0.62 -15.08
CA TYR A 93 -7.61 0.08 -16.33
C TYR A 93 -7.58 1.61 -16.15
N LEU A 94 -6.66 2.29 -16.86
CA LEU A 94 -6.45 3.75 -16.82
C LEU A 94 -6.36 4.31 -15.38
N SER A 95 -5.76 3.54 -14.46
CA SER A 95 -5.75 3.88 -13.04
C SER A 95 -4.37 3.77 -12.44
N GLN A 96 -4.15 4.60 -11.44
CA GLN A 96 -2.98 4.52 -10.57
C GLN A 96 -3.44 4.42 -9.11
N VAL A 97 -2.74 3.62 -8.35
CA VAL A 97 -2.86 3.55 -6.89
C VAL A 97 -1.90 4.54 -6.23
N GLU A 98 -1.98 4.67 -4.93
CA GLU A 98 -1.04 5.50 -4.19
C GLU A 98 0.42 5.05 -4.35
N LEU A 99 1.36 5.95 -4.13
CA LEU A 99 2.80 5.66 -4.24
C LEU A 99 3.41 4.99 -3.01
N PRO A 100 2.95 5.26 -1.77
CA PRO A 100 3.43 4.51 -0.63
C PRO A 100 3.25 3.01 -0.83
N VAL A 101 4.25 2.23 -0.42
CA VAL A 101 4.14 0.77 -0.34
C VAL A 101 3.75 0.38 1.07
N THR A 102 2.71 -0.45 1.19
CA THR A 102 2.15 -0.86 2.48
C THR A 102 2.52 -2.30 2.78
N PHE A 103 2.97 -2.56 3.99
CA PHE A 103 3.30 -3.87 4.55
C PHE A 103 2.41 -4.15 5.74
N GLY A 104 1.59 -5.19 5.67
CA GLY A 104 0.92 -5.73 6.84
C GLY A 104 1.91 -6.55 7.68
N LEU A 105 1.93 -6.33 8.97
CA LEU A 105 2.84 -6.98 9.92
C LEU A 105 2.11 -7.99 10.82
N GLY A 106 0.77 -8.08 10.75
CA GLY A 106 -0.02 -8.90 11.66
C GLY A 106 0.23 -8.50 13.11
N ASP A 107 0.56 -9.46 13.96
CA ASP A 107 0.84 -9.23 15.39
C ASP A 107 2.29 -8.77 15.66
N VAL A 108 3.11 -8.62 14.62
CA VAL A 108 4.53 -8.26 14.76
C VAL A 108 4.69 -6.75 14.83
N GLN A 109 5.09 -6.26 16.00
CA GLN A 109 5.28 -4.83 16.28
C GLN A 109 6.65 -4.30 15.85
N ARG A 110 7.66 -5.18 15.79
CA ARG A 110 9.03 -4.79 15.50
C ARG A 110 9.43 -5.20 14.09
N VAL A 111 9.96 -4.24 13.36
CA VAL A 111 10.62 -4.46 12.07
C VAL A 111 12.10 -4.71 12.31
N ASP A 112 12.63 -5.80 11.76
CA ASP A 112 14.04 -6.15 11.90
C ASP A 112 14.91 -5.24 11.05
N TYR A 113 14.55 -5.08 9.76
CA TYR A 113 15.13 -4.10 8.85
C TYR A 113 14.25 -3.87 7.62
N VAL A 114 14.48 -2.74 6.97
CA VAL A 114 13.99 -2.45 5.63
C VAL A 114 15.17 -2.21 4.70
N LYS A 115 15.21 -2.90 3.57
CA LYS A 115 16.19 -2.67 2.51
C LYS A 115 15.50 -2.09 1.28
N VAL A 116 15.96 -0.92 0.86
CA VAL A 116 15.52 -0.30 -0.40
C VAL A 116 16.59 -0.49 -1.45
N THR A 117 16.21 -1.04 -2.60
CA THR A 117 17.04 -1.08 -3.81
C THR A 117 16.45 -0.09 -4.80
N TRP A 118 17.22 0.96 -5.08
CA TRP A 118 16.82 2.05 -5.96
C TRP A 118 16.91 1.67 -7.44
N PRO A 119 16.22 2.40 -8.34
CA PRO A 119 16.26 2.09 -9.78
C PRO A 119 17.65 2.16 -10.43
N ASP A 120 18.59 2.89 -9.82
CA ASP A 120 20.01 2.96 -10.24
C ASP A 120 20.85 1.76 -9.77
N GLY A 121 20.23 0.80 -9.07
CA GLY A 121 20.88 -0.41 -8.56
C GLY A 121 21.53 -0.26 -7.18
N LYS A 122 21.61 0.95 -6.64
CA LYS A 122 22.13 1.16 -5.29
C LYS A 122 21.13 0.68 -4.24
N SER A 123 21.62 0.27 -3.10
CA SER A 123 20.80 -0.18 -1.98
C SER A 123 21.16 0.55 -0.71
N GLN A 124 20.15 0.75 0.13
CA GLN A 124 20.33 1.24 1.51
C GLN A 124 19.48 0.39 2.47
N THR A 125 19.97 0.19 3.66
CA THR A 125 19.25 -0.46 4.74
C THR A 125 18.85 0.60 5.76
N ILE A 126 17.63 0.53 6.24
CA ILE A 126 17.03 1.51 7.13
C ILE A 126 16.53 0.76 8.37
N GLU A 127 16.88 1.26 9.52
CA GLU A 127 16.30 0.83 10.78
C GLU A 127 15.01 1.61 11.02
N ILE A 128 13.92 0.89 11.28
CA ILE A 128 12.61 1.47 11.53
C ILE A 128 12.29 1.35 13.03
N PRO A 129 12.04 2.45 13.72
CA PRO A 129 11.88 2.42 15.18
C PRO A 129 10.52 1.88 15.66
N GLY A 130 9.72 1.28 14.79
CA GLY A 130 8.41 0.70 15.16
C GLY A 130 7.43 0.64 14.00
N SER A 131 6.27 0.04 14.25
CA SER A 131 5.14 -0.11 13.34
C SER A 131 4.19 1.09 13.36
N ASP A 132 3.07 0.96 12.66
CA ASP A 132 1.88 1.83 12.67
C ASP A 132 2.20 3.27 12.28
N ARG A 133 2.98 3.40 11.18
CA ARG A 133 3.41 4.70 10.68
C ARG A 133 3.76 4.70 9.20
N LEU A 134 3.69 5.89 8.61
CA LEU A 134 4.29 6.21 7.32
C LEU A 134 5.72 6.74 7.55
N VAL A 135 6.67 6.17 6.84
CA VAL A 135 8.09 6.59 6.85
C VAL A 135 8.47 7.11 5.48
N GLU A 136 9.05 8.29 5.43
CA GLU A 136 9.60 8.87 4.21
C GLU A 136 11.07 8.49 4.05
N VAL A 137 11.41 8.04 2.84
CA VAL A 137 12.75 7.53 2.51
C VAL A 137 13.26 8.23 1.27
N HIS A 138 14.38 8.89 1.39
CA HIS A 138 15.02 9.62 0.29
C HIS A 138 16.20 8.84 -0.27
N GLN A 139 16.32 8.85 -1.60
CA GLN A 139 17.46 8.27 -2.29
C GLN A 139 18.73 9.06 -1.95
N PRO A 140 19.80 8.40 -1.44
CA PRO A 140 21.04 9.05 -1.03
C PRO A 140 21.84 9.67 -2.20
#